data_63723b292309b6139884122679b92c85
#
_entry.id   63723b292309b6139884122679b92c85
#
_cell.length_a   1.000
_cell.length_b   1.000
_cell.length_c   1.000
_cell.angle_alpha   90.00
_cell.angle_beta   90.00
_cell.angle_gamma   90.00
#
_symmetry.space_group_name_H-M   'P 1'
#
loop_
_entity.id
_entity.type
_entity.pdbx_description
1 polymer ?
#
loop_
_entity_poly.entity_id
_entity_poly.type
_entity_poly.pdbx_seq_one_letter_code
_entity_poly.pdbx_strand_id
1 'polypeptide(L)'
;DGTLSEVLAGLMQLDSPPPVGYMPMGTANDVATTLGLPKNDTVGAARRIVHGTAHPFDVGGFGDDKYFAYIAAFGAFTEVNYATPQDQKKRLGHLAYVLQGAQQLGKIESYKTRVEYDDGVVEADLLYGSMSNSTSVAGIVRLPSEMVCLGDGMSELVLVKNPGSVAGFGEIVESVLSQRFDSENLLILHTRQARFIFDKPVSWTRDGEAGGEYQDITLKNYECPVQMIF
;
A
#
# COMPACT_ATOMS: atom_id res chain seq x y z
N ASP A 1 10.87 -7.41 0.36
CA ASP A 1 10.39 -6.10 -0.12
C ASP A 1 11.24 -4.96 0.47
N GLY A 2 11.66 -5.00 1.74
CA GLY A 2 12.50 -3.95 2.35
C GLY A 2 13.81 -3.70 1.59
N THR A 3 14.52 -4.74 1.16
CA THR A 3 15.73 -4.60 0.33
C THR A 3 15.46 -3.88 -0.99
N LEU A 4 14.29 -4.11 -1.62
CA LEU A 4 13.93 -3.40 -2.84
C LEU A 4 13.74 -1.91 -2.56
N SER A 5 13.09 -1.55 -1.47
CA SER A 5 12.90 -0.14 -1.07
C SER A 5 14.22 0.58 -0.83
N GLU A 6 15.21 -0.09 -0.21
CA GLU A 6 16.56 0.45 -0.01
C GLU A 6 17.29 0.63 -1.35
N VAL A 7 17.18 -0.33 -2.27
CA VAL A 7 17.76 -0.22 -3.61
C VAL A 7 17.13 0.94 -4.38
N LEU A 8 15.81 1.05 -4.37
CA LEU A 8 15.10 2.16 -5.01
C LEU A 8 15.53 3.51 -4.42
N ALA A 9 15.65 3.61 -3.09
CA ALA A 9 16.14 4.83 -2.45
C ALA A 9 17.54 5.24 -2.92
N GLY A 10 18.43 4.26 -3.15
CA GLY A 10 19.75 4.50 -3.73
C GLY A 10 19.67 4.94 -5.20
N LEU A 11 18.82 4.31 -5.99
CA LEU A 11 18.65 4.63 -7.42
C LEU A 11 18.05 6.03 -7.63
N MET A 12 17.18 6.48 -6.73
CA MET A 12 16.60 7.83 -6.75
C MET A 12 17.63 8.95 -6.57
N GLN A 13 18.86 8.63 -6.17
CA GLN A 13 19.97 9.58 -6.09
C GLN A 13 20.79 9.70 -7.39
N LEU A 14 20.46 8.89 -8.41
CA LEU A 14 21.19 8.85 -9.67
C LEU A 14 20.44 9.63 -10.75
N ASP A 15 21.16 10.41 -11.56
CA ASP A 15 20.59 11.11 -12.72
C ASP A 15 20.09 10.13 -13.80
N SER A 16 20.68 8.95 -13.88
CA SER A 16 20.31 7.92 -14.86
C SER A 16 20.47 6.54 -14.22
N PRO A 17 19.45 6.06 -13.48
CA PRO A 17 19.51 4.76 -12.84
C PRO A 17 19.48 3.63 -13.86
N PRO A 18 20.26 2.56 -13.66
CA PRO A 18 20.19 1.37 -14.51
C PRO A 18 18.87 0.63 -14.28
N PRO A 19 18.41 -0.18 -15.27
CA PRO A 19 17.29 -1.07 -15.08
C PRO A 19 17.54 -2.09 -13.96
N VAL A 20 16.50 -2.42 -13.19
CA VAL A 20 16.58 -3.31 -12.04
C VAL A 20 15.85 -4.62 -12.31
N GLY A 21 16.55 -5.73 -12.15
CA GLY A 21 15.95 -7.06 -12.09
C GLY A 21 15.64 -7.45 -10.65
N TYR A 22 14.39 -7.86 -10.38
CA TYR A 22 13.94 -8.22 -9.04
C TYR A 22 13.72 -9.73 -8.90
N MET A 23 14.43 -10.34 -7.94
CA MET A 23 14.23 -11.75 -7.56
C MET A 23 13.50 -11.81 -6.20
N PRO A 24 12.29 -12.37 -6.13
CA PRO A 24 11.49 -12.42 -4.91
C PRO A 24 12.03 -13.48 -3.94
N MET A 25 12.90 -13.08 -3.02
CA MET A 25 13.50 -13.92 -1.98
C MET A 25 12.98 -13.58 -0.58
N GLY A 26 12.08 -12.61 -0.47
CA GLY A 26 11.49 -12.19 0.78
C GLY A 26 10.32 -13.09 1.23
N THR A 27 9.72 -12.73 2.34
CA THR A 27 8.58 -13.45 2.93
C THR A 27 7.25 -13.12 2.27
N ALA A 28 6.94 -11.85 2.10
CA ALA A 28 5.67 -11.36 1.53
C ALA A 28 5.72 -11.30 0.00
N ASN A 29 6.78 -10.70 -0.54
CA ASN A 29 7.01 -10.52 -1.96
C ASN A 29 5.79 -9.89 -2.67
N ASP A 30 5.22 -8.81 -2.10
CA ASP A 30 4.00 -8.17 -2.61
C ASP A 30 4.27 -7.51 -3.97
N VAL A 31 5.44 -6.90 -4.15
CA VAL A 31 5.88 -6.35 -5.44
C VAL A 31 5.93 -7.45 -6.51
N ALA A 32 6.45 -8.65 -6.18
CA ALA A 32 6.48 -9.76 -7.12
C ALA A 32 5.06 -10.21 -7.55
N THR A 33 4.08 -10.12 -6.64
CA THR A 33 2.67 -10.41 -6.98
C THR A 33 2.14 -9.41 -8.01
N THR A 34 2.40 -8.14 -7.80
CA THR A 34 1.99 -7.05 -8.68
C THR A 34 2.65 -7.17 -10.06
N LEU A 35 3.96 -7.51 -10.10
CA LEU A 35 4.72 -7.71 -11.34
C LEU A 35 4.48 -9.07 -12.02
N GLY A 36 3.65 -9.96 -11.43
CA GLY A 36 3.43 -11.31 -11.97
C GLY A 36 4.67 -12.20 -11.95
N LEU A 37 5.63 -11.92 -11.05
CA LEU A 37 6.85 -12.70 -10.93
C LEU A 37 6.64 -14.00 -10.12
N PRO A 38 7.31 -15.10 -10.49
CA PRO A 38 7.20 -16.35 -9.75
C PRO A 38 7.87 -16.24 -8.37
N LYS A 39 7.10 -16.36 -7.30
CA LYS A 39 7.59 -16.20 -5.92
C LYS A 39 8.44 -17.37 -5.40
N ASN A 40 8.20 -18.58 -5.92
CA ASN A 40 8.84 -19.82 -5.43
C ASN A 40 9.71 -20.50 -6.50
N ASP A 41 10.04 -19.78 -7.56
CA ASP A 41 10.88 -20.26 -8.66
C ASP A 41 11.98 -19.24 -8.96
N THR A 42 13.09 -19.38 -8.26
CA THR A 42 14.26 -18.50 -8.42
C THR A 42 14.84 -18.56 -9.83
N VAL A 43 14.83 -19.75 -10.45
CA VAL A 43 15.34 -19.94 -11.81
C VAL A 43 14.42 -19.26 -12.82
N GLY A 44 13.11 -19.40 -12.65
CA GLY A 44 12.11 -18.72 -13.47
C GLY A 44 12.20 -17.18 -13.33
N ALA A 45 12.38 -16.67 -12.11
CA ALA A 45 12.61 -15.25 -11.88
C ALA A 45 13.90 -14.75 -12.56
N ALA A 46 15.02 -15.48 -12.42
CA ALA A 46 16.27 -15.15 -13.08
C ALA A 46 16.14 -15.15 -14.61
N ARG A 47 15.43 -16.11 -15.19
CA ARG A 47 15.14 -16.15 -16.63
C ARG A 47 14.34 -14.92 -17.10
N ARG A 48 13.37 -14.51 -16.31
CA ARG A 48 12.62 -13.28 -16.60
C ARG A 48 13.53 -12.05 -16.62
N ILE A 49 14.47 -11.94 -15.69
CA ILE A 49 15.43 -10.83 -15.66
C ILE A 49 16.32 -10.85 -16.92
N VAL A 50 16.81 -12.04 -17.32
CA VAL A 50 17.74 -12.16 -18.46
C VAL A 50 17.08 -11.94 -19.81
N HIS A 51 15.82 -12.36 -19.96
CA HIS A 51 15.09 -12.33 -21.23
C HIS A 51 13.91 -11.35 -21.25
N GLY A 52 13.61 -10.73 -20.12
CA GLY A 52 12.53 -9.75 -19.99
C GLY A 52 12.89 -8.40 -20.58
N THR A 53 11.91 -7.54 -20.59
CA THR A 53 12.06 -6.14 -21.02
C THR A 53 12.01 -5.21 -19.82
N ALA A 54 12.67 -4.07 -19.92
CA ALA A 54 12.60 -3.03 -18.92
C ALA A 54 11.29 -2.24 -19.09
N HIS A 55 10.54 -2.11 -18.02
CA HIS A 55 9.29 -1.37 -17.98
C HIS A 55 9.41 -0.19 -17.01
N PRO A 56 8.79 0.95 -17.34
CA PRO A 56 8.69 2.08 -16.42
C PRO A 56 8.09 1.64 -15.08
N PHE A 57 8.65 2.16 -14.00
CA PHE A 57 8.18 1.84 -12.65
C PHE A 57 8.19 3.10 -11.79
N ASP A 58 7.05 3.42 -11.23
CA ASP A 58 6.86 4.54 -10.32
C ASP A 58 7.42 4.22 -8.94
N VAL A 59 7.90 5.25 -8.26
CA VAL A 59 8.44 5.14 -6.91
C VAL A 59 7.70 6.09 -5.99
N GLY A 60 7.18 5.57 -4.90
CA GLY A 60 6.54 6.38 -3.88
C GLY A 60 7.58 7.14 -3.03
N GLY A 61 7.35 8.43 -2.82
CA GLY A 61 8.09 9.26 -1.87
C GLY A 61 7.35 9.34 -0.53
N PHE A 62 8.09 9.36 0.55
CA PHE A 62 7.59 9.36 1.91
C PHE A 62 8.27 10.46 2.73
N GLY A 63 7.61 11.59 2.91
CA GLY A 63 8.22 12.80 3.41
C GLY A 63 9.28 13.34 2.44
N ASP A 64 10.38 13.85 2.98
CA ASP A 64 11.38 14.56 2.17
C ASP A 64 12.48 13.65 1.61
N ASP A 65 12.81 12.54 2.29
CA ASP A 65 14.03 11.77 2.05
C ASP A 65 13.87 10.25 1.99
N LYS A 66 12.64 9.74 2.13
CA LYS A 66 12.37 8.31 2.13
C LYS A 66 11.52 7.90 0.93
N TYR A 67 11.61 6.63 0.57
CA TYR A 67 10.90 6.07 -0.57
C TYR A 67 10.24 4.75 -0.21
N PHE A 68 9.19 4.38 -0.94
CA PHE A 68 8.56 3.08 -0.87
C PHE A 68 8.32 2.49 -2.25
N ALA A 69 8.39 1.17 -2.34
CA ALA A 69 8.23 0.45 -3.59
C ALA A 69 6.76 0.22 -3.94
N TYR A 70 5.91 -0.04 -2.93
CA TYR A 70 4.53 -0.43 -3.20
C TYR A 70 3.49 0.19 -2.26
N ILE A 71 3.81 0.46 -0.99
CA ILE A 71 2.81 1.00 -0.04
C ILE A 71 3.43 1.76 1.13
N ALA A 72 2.80 2.88 1.46
CA ALA A 72 2.89 3.53 2.76
C ALA A 72 1.50 3.59 3.39
N ALA A 73 1.37 3.22 4.68
CA ALA A 73 0.08 3.10 5.34
C ALA A 73 0.14 3.42 6.83
N PHE A 74 -1.01 3.84 7.40
CA PHE A 74 -1.21 4.00 8.83
C PHE A 74 -2.55 3.40 9.27
N GLY A 75 -2.69 3.21 10.59
CA GLY A 75 -3.94 2.83 11.23
C GLY A 75 -4.17 1.33 11.31
N ALA A 76 -5.43 0.91 11.34
CA ALA A 76 -5.80 -0.49 11.48
C ALA A 76 -5.11 -1.35 10.41
N PHE A 77 -4.72 -2.58 10.80
CA PHE A 77 -4.04 -3.55 9.93
C PHE A 77 -2.55 -3.30 9.63
N THR A 78 -1.97 -2.18 10.04
CA THR A 78 -0.52 -1.94 9.86
C THR A 78 0.31 -2.71 10.86
N GLU A 79 -0.19 -2.98 12.06
CA GLU A 79 0.51 -3.75 13.11
C GLU A 79 0.59 -5.26 12.84
N VAL A 80 -0.19 -5.77 11.88
CA VAL A 80 -0.33 -7.22 11.62
C VAL A 80 0.79 -7.79 10.74
N ASN A 81 1.70 -6.98 10.24
CA ASN A 81 2.75 -7.40 9.31
C ASN A 81 3.87 -8.28 9.91
N TYR A 82 3.81 -8.60 11.19
CA TYR A 82 4.80 -9.50 11.83
C TYR A 82 4.38 -10.97 11.89
N ALA A 83 3.26 -11.37 11.28
CA ALA A 83 2.78 -12.75 11.29
C ALA A 83 3.20 -13.52 10.03
N THR A 84 3.75 -14.68 10.27
CA THR A 84 4.36 -15.67 9.37
C THR A 84 3.58 -16.07 8.10
N PRO A 85 4.28 -16.57 7.04
CA PRO A 85 3.77 -16.72 5.65
C PRO A 85 2.75 -17.84 5.40
N GLN A 86 2.31 -18.57 6.38
CA GLN A 86 1.39 -19.72 6.16
C GLN A 86 -0.07 -19.33 5.87
N ASP A 87 -0.39 -18.06 5.64
CA ASP A 87 -1.70 -17.59 5.95
C ASP A 87 -2.46 -16.74 4.92
N GLN A 88 -2.30 -16.97 3.62
CA GLN A 88 -3.28 -16.36 2.69
C GLN A 88 -4.72 -16.89 2.94
N LYS A 89 -4.88 -18.15 3.33
CA LYS A 89 -6.19 -18.69 3.77
C LYS A 89 -6.60 -18.20 5.16
N LYS A 90 -5.65 -17.85 6.03
CA LYS A 90 -5.92 -17.27 7.34
C LYS A 90 -6.11 -15.75 7.28
N ARG A 91 -5.64 -15.05 6.23
CA ARG A 91 -5.87 -13.60 6.05
C ARG A 91 -7.37 -13.29 5.84
N LEU A 92 -8.10 -14.11 5.07
CA LEU A 92 -9.58 -14.03 5.02
C LEU A 92 -10.22 -14.40 6.37
N GLY A 93 -9.64 -15.37 7.09
CA GLY A 93 -10.02 -15.71 8.45
C GLY A 93 -9.64 -14.60 9.43
N HIS A 94 -8.53 -13.87 9.20
CA HIS A 94 -8.11 -12.76 10.03
C HIS A 94 -8.99 -11.52 9.81
N LEU A 95 -9.40 -11.24 8.59
CA LEU A 95 -10.42 -10.22 8.32
C LEU A 95 -11.75 -10.58 8.99
N ALA A 96 -12.18 -11.85 8.91
CA ALA A 96 -13.35 -12.35 9.64
C ALA A 96 -13.15 -12.30 11.17
N TYR A 97 -11.92 -12.49 11.66
CA TYR A 97 -11.57 -12.37 13.08
C TYR A 97 -11.53 -10.91 13.54
N VAL A 98 -10.99 -10.02 12.71
CA VAL A 98 -11.07 -8.55 12.91
C VAL A 98 -12.52 -8.09 12.88
N LEU A 99 -13.35 -8.69 12.02
CA LEU A 99 -14.79 -8.46 11.96
C LEU A 99 -15.54 -8.97 13.20
N GLN A 100 -15.19 -10.14 13.72
CA GLN A 100 -15.72 -10.61 15.01
C GLN A 100 -15.20 -9.75 16.17
N GLY A 101 -13.95 -9.27 16.09
CA GLY A 101 -13.39 -8.28 17.02
C GLY A 101 -14.02 -6.90 16.90
N ALA A 102 -14.58 -6.55 15.74
CA ALA A 102 -15.34 -5.31 15.50
C ALA A 102 -16.66 -5.21 16.28
N GLN A 103 -17.13 -6.31 16.89
CA GLN A 103 -18.12 -6.20 17.98
C GLN A 103 -17.61 -5.36 19.18
N GLN A 104 -16.33 -5.02 19.18
CA GLN A 104 -15.70 -4.08 20.09
C GLN A 104 -15.15 -2.85 19.31
N LEU A 105 -15.97 -2.25 18.45
CA LEU A 105 -15.62 -1.04 17.66
C LEU A 105 -14.99 0.09 18.50
N GLY A 106 -15.26 0.15 19.79
CA GLY A 106 -14.59 1.10 20.69
C GLY A 106 -13.10 0.83 20.97
N LYS A 107 -12.52 -0.22 20.38
CA LYS A 107 -11.09 -0.55 20.53
C LYS A 107 -10.26 -0.31 19.27
N ILE A 108 -10.88 -0.08 18.10
CA ILE A 108 -10.15 0.29 16.90
C ILE A 108 -9.89 1.78 16.98
N GLU A 109 -8.63 2.14 17.05
CA GLU A 109 -8.22 3.55 17.08
C GLU A 109 -8.60 4.22 15.76
N SER A 110 -9.19 5.40 15.85
CA SER A 110 -9.43 6.28 14.71
C SER A 110 -8.64 7.58 14.85
N TYR A 111 -8.28 8.13 13.73
CA TYR A 111 -7.41 9.30 13.63
C TYR A 111 -8.17 10.43 12.96
N LYS A 112 -8.33 11.55 13.66
CA LYS A 112 -8.84 12.77 13.02
C LYS A 112 -7.82 13.24 12.02
N THR A 113 -8.22 13.19 10.75
CA THR A 113 -7.29 13.37 9.65
C THR A 113 -7.87 14.34 8.64
N ARG A 114 -7.04 15.27 8.19
CA ARG A 114 -7.25 16.04 6.97
C ARG A 114 -6.28 15.53 5.91
N VAL A 115 -6.82 15.06 4.79
CA VAL A 115 -6.05 14.57 3.64
C VAL A 115 -6.26 15.55 2.48
N GLU A 116 -5.18 16.19 2.05
CA GLU A 116 -5.14 17.04 0.87
C GLU A 116 -4.53 16.26 -0.28
N TYR A 117 -5.24 16.12 -1.39
CA TYR A 117 -4.80 15.40 -2.58
C TYR A 117 -5.09 16.23 -3.83
N ASP A 118 -4.67 15.79 -5.03
CA ASP A 118 -4.69 16.61 -6.24
C ASP A 118 -6.08 17.22 -6.54
N ASP A 119 -7.16 16.46 -6.34
CA ASP A 119 -8.50 16.86 -6.73
C ASP A 119 -9.35 17.41 -5.56
N GLY A 120 -8.80 17.45 -4.34
CA GLY A 120 -9.57 17.97 -3.22
C GLY A 120 -9.03 17.70 -1.82
N VAL A 121 -9.95 17.74 -0.87
CA VAL A 121 -9.67 17.55 0.56
C VAL A 121 -10.69 16.60 1.16
N VAL A 122 -10.22 15.64 1.95
CA VAL A 122 -11.05 14.79 2.80
C VAL A 122 -10.75 15.10 4.27
N GLU A 123 -11.77 15.43 5.04
CA GLU A 123 -11.69 15.56 6.51
C GLU A 123 -12.57 14.49 7.14
N ALA A 124 -11.98 13.58 7.88
CA ALA A 124 -12.70 12.47 8.50
C ALA A 124 -11.92 11.85 9.68
N ASP A 125 -12.62 11.13 10.52
CA ASP A 125 -12.02 10.16 11.43
C ASP A 125 -11.69 8.91 10.62
N LEU A 126 -10.41 8.62 10.39
CA LEU A 126 -9.96 7.48 9.60
C LEU A 126 -9.53 6.32 10.50
N LEU A 127 -9.96 5.11 10.15
CA LEU A 127 -9.45 3.86 10.72
C LEU A 127 -8.17 3.42 10.04
N TYR A 128 -8.02 3.77 8.74
CA TYR A 128 -6.90 3.37 7.89
C TYR A 128 -6.72 4.38 6.76
N GLY A 129 -5.48 4.60 6.40
CA GLY A 129 -5.12 5.33 5.18
C GLY A 129 -3.85 4.78 4.57
N SER A 130 -3.80 4.73 3.25
CA SER A 130 -2.61 4.32 2.51
C SER A 130 -2.50 5.03 1.17
N MET A 131 -1.27 5.14 0.71
CA MET A 131 -0.94 5.46 -0.68
C MET A 131 -0.10 4.31 -1.23
N SER A 132 -0.51 3.74 -2.35
CA SER A 132 0.12 2.54 -2.92
C SER A 132 0.24 2.61 -4.43
N ASN A 133 1.22 1.90 -4.95
CA ASN A 133 1.38 1.57 -6.35
C ASN A 133 1.37 0.04 -6.49
N SER A 134 0.22 -0.57 -6.18
CA SER A 134 0.10 -2.02 -6.08
C SER A 134 -1.35 -2.47 -6.19
N THR A 135 -1.57 -3.60 -6.84
CA THR A 135 -2.86 -4.29 -6.85
C THR A 135 -3.24 -4.91 -5.51
N SER A 136 -2.32 -4.90 -4.52
CA SER A 136 -2.57 -5.44 -3.19
C SER A 136 -2.34 -4.34 -2.15
N VAL A 137 -3.42 -3.90 -1.50
CA VAL A 137 -3.38 -2.90 -0.43
C VAL A 137 -3.47 -3.60 0.92
N ALA A 138 -2.43 -3.46 1.75
CA ALA A 138 -2.31 -4.08 3.07
C ALA A 138 -2.48 -5.61 3.08
N GLY A 139 -2.38 -6.28 1.92
CA GLY A 139 -2.65 -7.71 1.75
C GLY A 139 -4.11 -8.12 1.98
N ILE A 140 -5.02 -7.17 2.13
CA ILE A 140 -6.44 -7.35 2.44
C ILE A 140 -7.30 -6.96 1.25
N VAL A 141 -7.11 -5.76 0.72
CA VAL A 141 -7.82 -5.25 -0.44
C VAL A 141 -7.05 -5.62 -1.68
N ARG A 142 -7.71 -6.29 -2.63
CA ARG A 142 -7.16 -6.52 -3.97
C ARG A 142 -7.88 -5.60 -4.93
N LEU A 143 -7.15 -4.65 -5.45
CA LEU A 143 -7.63 -3.79 -6.52
C LEU A 143 -7.57 -4.56 -7.84
N PRO A 144 -8.59 -4.43 -8.72
CA PRO A 144 -8.51 -4.92 -10.10
C PRO A 144 -7.27 -4.37 -10.80
N SER A 145 -6.62 -5.21 -11.61
CA SER A 145 -5.41 -4.81 -12.36
C SER A 145 -5.64 -3.63 -13.30
N GLU A 146 -6.88 -3.43 -13.71
CA GLU A 146 -7.31 -2.32 -14.56
C GLU A 146 -7.32 -0.97 -13.83
N MET A 147 -7.31 -1.02 -12.48
CA MET A 147 -7.29 0.18 -11.63
C MET A 147 -5.88 0.61 -11.22
N VAL A 148 -4.87 -0.19 -11.52
CA VAL A 148 -3.48 0.07 -11.07
C VAL A 148 -2.56 0.09 -12.28
N CYS A 149 -1.87 1.20 -12.49
CA CYS A 149 -0.83 1.33 -13.50
C CYS A 149 0.50 1.68 -12.82
N LEU A 150 1.53 0.86 -13.02
CA LEU A 150 2.80 1.00 -12.33
C LEU A 150 3.73 2.09 -12.90
N GLY A 151 3.26 2.86 -13.86
CA GLY A 151 4.09 3.83 -14.57
C GLY A 151 3.27 4.94 -15.22
N ASP A 152 2.23 5.44 -14.55
CA ASP A 152 1.39 6.56 -15.02
C ASP A 152 1.55 7.82 -14.14
N GLY A 153 2.44 7.76 -13.16
CA GLY A 153 2.67 8.86 -12.23
C GLY A 153 1.58 9.03 -11.17
N MET A 154 0.65 8.06 -11.05
CA MET A 154 -0.44 8.09 -10.09
C MET A 154 -0.29 6.96 -9.07
N SER A 155 -0.84 7.14 -7.91
CA SER A 155 -0.96 6.11 -6.88
C SER A 155 -2.40 5.99 -6.40
N GLU A 156 -2.75 4.80 -5.91
CA GLU A 156 -4.02 4.56 -5.26
C GLU A 156 -3.98 5.08 -3.82
N LEU A 157 -4.80 6.09 -3.55
CA LEU A 157 -5.06 6.61 -2.22
C LEU A 157 -6.30 5.90 -1.66
N VAL A 158 -6.10 5.03 -0.67
CA VAL A 158 -7.19 4.29 -0.02
C VAL A 158 -7.41 4.84 1.38
N LEU A 159 -8.62 5.30 1.66
CA LEU A 159 -9.02 5.84 2.95
C LEU A 159 -10.24 5.08 3.47
N VAL A 160 -10.15 4.57 4.70
CA VAL A 160 -11.25 3.91 5.40
C VAL A 160 -11.70 4.79 6.55
N LYS A 161 -12.89 5.38 6.41
CA LYS A 161 -13.51 6.21 7.45
C LYS A 161 -14.04 5.33 8.59
N ASN A 162 -14.07 5.89 9.79
CA ASN A 162 -14.75 5.29 10.90
C ASN A 162 -16.27 5.34 10.66
N PRO A 163 -16.96 4.19 10.47
CA PRO A 163 -18.39 4.17 10.19
C PRO A 163 -19.25 4.44 11.43
N GLY A 164 -18.65 4.53 12.61
CA GLY A 164 -19.38 4.77 13.88
C GLY A 164 -20.32 3.64 14.31
N SER A 165 -20.48 2.58 13.53
CA SER A 165 -21.39 1.46 13.81
C SER A 165 -20.87 0.12 13.29
N VAL A 166 -21.32 -0.98 13.93
CA VAL A 166 -21.00 -2.36 13.50
C VAL A 166 -21.58 -2.64 12.12
N ALA A 167 -22.76 -2.12 11.82
CA ALA A 167 -23.42 -2.29 10.53
C ALA A 167 -22.59 -1.62 9.41
N GLY A 168 -22.21 -0.36 9.58
CA GLY A 168 -21.37 0.34 8.61
C GLY A 168 -20.00 -0.29 8.42
N PHE A 169 -19.41 -0.89 9.47
CA PHE A 169 -18.20 -1.67 9.32
C PHE A 169 -18.43 -2.95 8.49
N GLY A 170 -19.58 -3.62 8.70
CA GLY A 170 -19.99 -4.76 7.89
C GLY A 170 -20.12 -4.42 6.40
N GLU A 171 -20.67 -3.24 6.09
CA GLU A 171 -20.78 -2.71 4.71
C GLU A 171 -19.42 -2.49 4.06
N ILE A 172 -18.45 -1.91 4.79
CA ILE A 172 -17.08 -1.75 4.29
C ILE A 172 -16.50 -3.10 3.88
N VAL A 173 -16.65 -4.10 4.74
CA VAL A 173 -16.12 -5.43 4.50
C VAL A 173 -16.81 -6.12 3.34
N GLU A 174 -18.14 -6.06 3.28
CA GLU A 174 -18.89 -6.62 2.15
C GLU A 174 -18.46 -5.97 0.84
N SER A 175 -18.30 -4.64 0.82
CA SER A 175 -17.83 -3.87 -0.32
C SER A 175 -16.45 -4.33 -0.81
N VAL A 176 -15.52 -4.56 0.13
CA VAL A 176 -14.17 -5.06 -0.17
C VAL A 176 -14.20 -6.51 -0.66
N LEU A 177 -14.92 -7.40 0.03
CA LEU A 177 -14.98 -8.83 -0.33
C LEU A 177 -15.67 -9.08 -1.66
N SER A 178 -16.69 -8.28 -1.98
CA SER A 178 -17.39 -8.33 -3.26
C SER A 178 -16.67 -7.59 -4.38
N GLN A 179 -15.57 -6.92 -4.09
CA GLN A 179 -14.80 -6.07 -5.04
C GLN A 179 -15.66 -4.97 -5.71
N ARG A 180 -16.72 -4.53 -5.06
CA ARG A 180 -17.56 -3.43 -5.56
C ARG A 180 -17.00 -2.07 -5.21
N PHE A 181 -16.32 -1.97 -4.04
CA PHE A 181 -15.73 -0.73 -3.52
C PHE A 181 -16.72 0.45 -3.45
N ASP A 182 -17.99 0.16 -3.15
CA ASP A 182 -19.13 1.08 -3.19
C ASP A 182 -19.59 1.60 -1.82
N SER A 183 -18.83 1.33 -0.75
CA SER A 183 -19.13 1.84 0.59
C SER A 183 -18.81 3.33 0.70
N GLU A 184 -19.69 4.13 1.29
CA GLU A 184 -19.48 5.55 1.60
C GLU A 184 -18.29 5.78 2.56
N ASN A 185 -17.92 4.74 3.31
CA ASN A 185 -16.82 4.77 4.26
C ASN A 185 -15.50 4.25 3.69
N LEU A 186 -15.47 3.85 2.41
CA LEU A 186 -14.29 3.41 1.69
C LEU A 186 -14.07 4.32 0.48
N LEU A 187 -12.99 5.09 0.50
CA LEU A 187 -12.60 5.92 -0.64
C LEU A 187 -11.38 5.30 -1.30
N ILE A 188 -11.44 5.13 -2.62
CA ILE A 188 -10.32 4.75 -3.47
C ILE A 188 -10.18 5.84 -4.52
N LEU A 189 -9.09 6.58 -4.44
CA LEU A 189 -8.82 7.76 -5.25
C LEU A 189 -7.47 7.57 -5.95
N HIS A 190 -7.29 8.19 -7.10
CA HIS A 190 -5.99 8.26 -7.79
C HIS A 190 -5.40 9.64 -7.59
N THR A 191 -4.13 9.71 -7.23
CA THR A 191 -3.46 10.99 -6.97
C THR A 191 -1.95 10.88 -7.16
N ARG A 192 -1.32 11.99 -7.54
CA ARG A 192 0.15 12.10 -7.60
C ARG A 192 0.76 12.39 -6.25
N GLN A 193 -0.02 13.05 -5.38
CA GLN A 193 0.43 13.36 -4.02
C GLN A 193 -0.75 13.42 -3.06
N ALA A 194 -0.46 13.11 -1.80
CA ALA A 194 -1.39 13.29 -0.70
C ALA A 194 -0.65 13.79 0.54
N ARG A 195 -1.15 14.85 1.18
CA ARG A 195 -0.67 15.34 2.48
C ARG A 195 -1.64 14.95 3.56
N PHE A 196 -1.14 14.28 4.56
CA PHE A 196 -1.90 13.85 5.73
C PHE A 196 -1.55 14.72 6.93
N ILE A 197 -2.57 15.31 7.54
CA ILE A 197 -2.45 16.16 8.72
C ILE A 197 -3.32 15.57 9.81
N PHE A 198 -2.71 15.25 10.95
CA PHE A 198 -3.35 14.62 12.10
C PHE A 198 -3.36 15.55 13.30
N ASP A 199 -4.27 15.31 14.25
CA ASP A 199 -4.32 16.02 15.53
C ASP A 199 -3.19 15.61 16.49
N LYS A 200 -2.61 14.43 16.30
CA LYS A 200 -1.48 13.88 17.06
C LYS A 200 -0.54 13.08 16.15
N PRO A 201 0.72 12.81 16.55
CA PRO A 201 1.58 11.92 15.78
C PRO A 201 0.95 10.53 15.59
N VAL A 202 1.06 9.99 14.38
CA VAL A 202 0.54 8.69 13.97
C VAL A 202 1.66 7.84 13.41
N SER A 203 1.72 6.58 13.86
CA SER A 203 2.71 5.61 13.38
C SER A 203 2.36 5.13 11.97
N TRP A 204 3.37 5.11 11.11
CA TRP A 204 3.28 4.66 9.72
C TRP A 204 4.08 3.39 9.49
N THR A 205 3.64 2.63 8.51
CA THR A 205 4.43 1.56 7.89
C THR A 205 4.78 1.92 6.46
N ARG A 206 5.91 1.42 6.00
CA ARG A 206 6.44 1.63 4.66
C ARG A 206 6.99 0.30 4.15
N ASP A 207 6.38 -0.25 3.12
CA ASP A 207 6.72 -1.57 2.56
C ASP A 207 6.80 -2.69 3.61
N GLY A 208 5.92 -2.63 4.63
CA GLY A 208 5.86 -3.60 5.72
C GLY A 208 6.84 -3.37 6.86
N GLU A 209 7.63 -2.29 6.84
CA GLU A 209 8.55 -1.91 7.89
C GLU A 209 8.10 -0.64 8.62
N ALA A 210 8.66 -0.36 9.80
CA ALA A 210 8.34 0.85 10.54
C ALA A 210 8.74 2.11 9.76
N GLY A 211 7.76 2.96 9.46
CA GLY A 211 7.95 4.21 8.72
C GLY A 211 8.34 5.39 9.60
N GLY A 212 8.00 5.34 10.90
CA GLY A 212 8.13 6.43 11.87
C GLY A 212 6.77 7.01 12.26
N GLU A 213 6.79 8.09 13.04
CA GLU A 213 5.59 8.78 13.52
C GLU A 213 5.54 10.20 12.96
N TYR A 214 4.38 10.60 12.44
CA TYR A 214 4.20 11.90 11.81
C TYR A 214 2.85 12.51 12.21
N GLN A 215 2.84 13.80 12.44
CA GLN A 215 1.63 14.60 12.58
C GLN A 215 1.26 15.29 11.25
N ASP A 216 2.24 15.51 10.41
CA ASP A 216 2.10 16.11 9.08
C ASP A 216 3.10 15.42 8.15
N ILE A 217 2.60 14.79 7.09
CA ILE A 217 3.45 14.10 6.12
C ILE A 217 2.85 14.20 4.71
N THR A 218 3.72 14.44 3.74
CA THR A 218 3.36 14.38 2.32
C THR A 218 3.93 13.12 1.68
N LEU A 219 3.06 12.37 1.04
CA LEU A 219 3.42 11.27 0.15
C LEU A 219 3.31 11.74 -1.29
N LYS A 220 4.22 11.29 -2.16
CA LYS A 220 4.25 11.64 -3.59
C LYS A 220 4.46 10.41 -4.43
N ASN A 221 4.01 10.44 -5.67
CA ASN A 221 4.44 9.49 -6.69
C ASN A 221 5.46 10.16 -7.62
N TYR A 222 6.59 9.51 -7.82
CA TYR A 222 7.59 9.90 -8.81
C TYR A 222 7.37 9.06 -10.07
N GLU A 223 6.97 9.70 -11.14
CA GLU A 223 6.65 9.06 -12.41
C GLU A 223 7.89 8.48 -13.07
N CYS A 224 7.94 7.16 -13.21
CA CYS A 224 8.93 6.39 -13.97
C CYS A 224 10.41 6.73 -13.70
N PRO A 225 10.86 7.01 -12.47
CA PRO A 225 12.25 7.36 -12.21
C PRO A 225 13.18 6.17 -12.37
N VAL A 226 12.66 4.95 -12.34
CA VAL A 226 13.40 3.70 -12.52
C VAL A 226 12.73 2.80 -13.55
N GLN A 227 13.44 1.79 -14.01
CA GLN A 227 12.93 0.74 -14.87
C GLN A 227 13.10 -0.62 -14.20
N MET A 228 12.05 -1.42 -14.19
CA MET A 228 12.07 -2.77 -13.67
C MET A 228 12.02 -3.78 -14.81
N ILE A 229 12.82 -4.85 -14.73
CA ILE A 229 12.84 -5.93 -15.72
C ILE A 229 11.96 -7.08 -15.22
N PHE A 230 10.91 -7.38 -15.98
CA PHE A 230 9.99 -8.50 -15.71
C PHE A 230 9.28 -9.03 -16.96
#